data_d37fb1a3724c15d749c6c6836ca4e251
#
_entry.id   d37fb1a3724c15d749c6c6836ca4e251
#
_cell.length_a   1.000
_cell.length_b   1.000
_cell.length_c   1.000
_cell.angle_alpha   90.00
_cell.angle_beta   90.00
_cell.angle_gamma   90.00
#
_symmetry.space_group_name_H-M   'P 1'
#
loop_
_entity.id
_entity.type
_entity.pdbx_description
1 polymer ?
#
loop_
_entity_poly.entity_id
_entity_poly.type
_entity_poly.pdbx_seq_one_letter_code
_entity_poly.pdbx_strand_id
1 'polypeptide(L)'
;MDGISVNAEGAITITQDRLNQLLAETSNDNMAIACICEGGNCLQLSIRSKTQGTVHLRLRLLEAMHDLVASTVKFQLIDRRLEGNPVKAVLFAAMPDTALSFLLKLFALPQSIRVANVGDIYTVDLREWIFQSTLAEKRIMGVRLLDCIRISGAEVEAGRLIVKGRIDVAG
;
A
#
# COMPACT_ATOMS: atom_id res chain seq x y z
N MET A 1 7.52 11.18 -16.86
CA MET A 1 6.36 11.02 -15.96
C MET A 1 5.38 9.97 -16.49
N ASP A 2 5.92 8.96 -17.08
CA ASP A 2 5.13 7.90 -17.69
C ASP A 2 4.43 7.06 -16.61
N GLY A 3 3.16 6.77 -16.80
CA GLY A 3 2.38 5.91 -15.92
C GLY A 3 1.52 6.59 -14.86
N ILE A 4 1.48 7.92 -14.80
CA ILE A 4 0.54 8.69 -13.97
C ILE A 4 -0.26 9.63 -14.87
N SER A 5 -1.59 9.57 -14.79
CA SER A 5 -2.50 10.47 -15.49
C SER A 5 -3.59 10.98 -14.54
N VAL A 6 -4.10 12.17 -14.81
CA VAL A 6 -5.20 12.80 -14.06
C VAL A 6 -6.34 13.04 -15.03
N ASN A 7 -7.55 12.61 -14.68
CA ASN A 7 -8.75 12.88 -15.48
C ASN A 7 -9.43 14.19 -15.06
N ALA A 8 -10.46 14.61 -15.82
CA ALA A 8 -11.21 15.84 -15.56
C ALA A 8 -11.96 15.83 -14.21
N GLU A 9 -12.19 14.66 -13.62
CA GLU A 9 -12.89 14.48 -12.34
C GLU A 9 -11.93 14.49 -11.15
N GLY A 10 -10.62 14.69 -11.40
CA GLY A 10 -9.59 14.71 -10.36
C GLY A 10 -9.10 13.32 -9.91
N ALA A 11 -9.53 12.24 -10.58
CA ALA A 11 -8.99 10.92 -10.30
C ALA A 11 -7.59 10.76 -10.92
N ILE A 12 -6.67 10.22 -10.13
CA ILE A 12 -5.30 9.95 -10.53
C ILE A 12 -5.20 8.46 -10.85
N THR A 13 -4.79 8.15 -12.09
CA THR A 13 -4.51 6.78 -12.51
C THR A 13 -3.00 6.53 -12.45
N ILE A 14 -2.61 5.48 -11.76
CA ILE A 14 -1.22 5.02 -11.63
C ILE A 14 -1.13 3.64 -12.28
N THR A 15 -0.31 3.48 -13.31
CA THR A 15 -0.08 2.18 -13.94
C THR A 15 0.66 1.25 -12.99
N GLN A 16 0.47 -0.07 -13.15
CA GLN A 16 1.15 -1.08 -12.35
C GLN A 16 2.68 -0.94 -12.41
N ASP A 17 3.23 -0.62 -13.58
CA ASP A 17 4.68 -0.44 -13.72
C ASP A 17 5.18 0.75 -12.89
N ARG A 18 4.43 1.86 -12.90
CA ARG A 18 4.79 3.02 -12.08
C ARG A 18 4.61 2.74 -10.58
N LEU A 19 3.58 2.00 -10.22
CA LEU A 19 3.39 1.57 -8.83
C LEU A 19 4.55 0.68 -8.36
N ASN A 20 5.00 -0.26 -9.19
CA ASN A 20 6.15 -1.11 -8.89
C ASN A 20 7.47 -0.30 -8.81
N GLN A 21 7.65 0.73 -9.62
CA GLN A 21 8.79 1.65 -9.48
C GLN A 21 8.78 2.36 -8.12
N LEU A 22 7.63 2.89 -7.68
CA LEU A 22 7.48 3.52 -6.37
C LEU A 22 7.73 2.54 -5.22
N LEU A 23 7.26 1.31 -5.33
CA LEU A 23 7.52 0.26 -4.35
C LEU A 23 9.00 -0.13 -4.32
N ALA A 24 9.68 -0.15 -5.46
CA ALA A 24 11.11 -0.41 -5.54
C ALA A 24 11.94 0.68 -4.82
N GLU A 25 11.51 1.94 -4.85
CA GLU A 25 12.14 3.03 -4.10
C GLU A 25 12.05 2.82 -2.57
N THR A 26 11.03 2.09 -2.09
CA THR A 26 10.87 1.73 -0.67
C THR A 26 11.58 0.43 -0.31
N SER A 27 12.03 -0.33 -1.29
CA SER A 27 12.76 -1.58 -1.12
C SER A 27 14.20 -1.31 -0.66
N ASN A 28 14.80 -2.29 0.00
CA ASN A 28 16.19 -2.23 0.45
C ASN A 28 16.93 -3.53 0.10
N ASP A 29 18.21 -3.62 0.43
CA ASP A 29 19.04 -4.79 0.11
C ASP A 29 18.51 -6.12 0.66
N ASN A 30 17.66 -6.09 1.68
CA ASN A 30 17.12 -7.27 2.35
C ASN A 30 15.67 -7.56 1.97
N MET A 31 14.95 -6.60 1.37
CA MET A 31 13.53 -6.72 1.08
C MET A 31 13.20 -6.04 -0.25
N ALA A 32 12.47 -6.74 -1.10
CA ALA A 32 11.88 -6.19 -2.33
C ALA A 32 10.37 -6.39 -2.32
N ILE A 33 9.64 -5.36 -2.72
CA ILE A 33 8.17 -5.37 -2.79
C ILE A 33 7.74 -5.15 -4.22
N ALA A 34 6.78 -5.94 -4.69
CA ALA A 34 6.14 -5.78 -5.99
C ALA A 34 4.64 -6.05 -5.90
N CYS A 35 3.86 -5.46 -6.79
CA CYS A 35 2.43 -5.69 -6.86
C CYS A 35 1.94 -6.01 -8.28
N ILE A 36 0.82 -6.72 -8.35
CA ILE A 36 0.04 -6.96 -9.56
C ILE A 36 -1.38 -6.47 -9.30
N CYS A 37 -1.87 -5.55 -10.12
CA CYS A 37 -3.25 -5.09 -10.08
C CYS A 37 -4.10 -6.06 -10.91
N GLU A 38 -4.90 -6.90 -10.25
CA GLU A 38 -5.69 -7.95 -10.91
C GLU A 38 -7.04 -7.45 -11.44
N GLY A 39 -7.56 -6.35 -10.87
CA GLY A 39 -8.92 -5.88 -11.12
C GLY A 39 -9.93 -6.34 -10.07
N GLY A 40 -11.15 -5.80 -10.13
CA GLY A 40 -12.18 -6.07 -9.12
C GLY A 40 -11.77 -5.67 -7.71
N ASN A 41 -11.01 -4.58 -7.58
CA ASN A 41 -10.38 -4.11 -6.36
C ASN A 41 -9.39 -5.08 -5.73
N CYS A 42 -8.91 -6.10 -6.46
CA CYS A 42 -7.93 -7.05 -5.98
C CYS A 42 -6.54 -6.73 -6.49
N LEU A 43 -5.57 -6.88 -5.60
CA LEU A 43 -4.15 -6.80 -5.93
C LEU A 43 -3.40 -7.96 -5.27
N GLN A 44 -2.35 -8.42 -5.93
CA GLN A 44 -1.41 -9.36 -5.37
C GLN A 44 -0.14 -8.60 -4.97
N LEU A 45 0.24 -8.70 -3.70
CA LEU A 45 1.47 -8.14 -3.16
C LEU A 45 2.49 -9.26 -2.97
N SER A 46 3.69 -9.08 -3.48
CA SER A 46 4.81 -10.00 -3.29
C SER A 46 5.89 -9.30 -2.49
N ILE A 47 6.25 -9.86 -1.34
CA ILE A 47 7.29 -9.36 -0.45
C ILE A 47 8.39 -10.41 -0.41
N ARG A 48 9.51 -10.13 -1.06
CA ARG A 48 10.69 -11.00 -1.06
C ARG A 48 11.65 -10.58 0.05
N SER A 49 12.01 -11.52 0.90
CA SER A 49 13.10 -11.36 1.88
C SER A 49 14.23 -12.32 1.55
N LYS A 50 15.48 -11.87 1.67
CA LYS A 50 16.67 -12.72 1.45
C LYS A 50 16.72 -13.92 2.40
N THR A 51 16.18 -13.78 3.60
CA THR A 51 16.32 -14.79 4.68
C THR A 51 15.05 -15.61 4.89
N GLN A 52 13.88 -15.07 4.54
CA GLN A 52 12.58 -15.68 4.89
C GLN A 52 11.84 -16.29 3.68
N GLY A 53 12.28 -16.00 2.47
CA GLY A 53 11.59 -16.38 1.24
C GLY A 53 10.68 -15.28 0.71
N THR A 54 9.70 -15.64 -0.10
CA THR A 54 8.75 -14.68 -0.71
C THR A 54 7.36 -14.93 -0.17
N VAL A 55 6.77 -13.89 0.42
CA VAL A 55 5.37 -13.89 0.83
C VAL A 55 4.53 -13.30 -0.30
N HIS A 56 3.48 -14.01 -0.69
CA HIS A 56 2.45 -13.54 -1.60
C HIS A 56 1.16 -13.33 -0.82
N LEU A 57 0.60 -12.14 -0.92
CA LEU A 57 -0.68 -11.77 -0.32
C LEU A 57 -1.62 -11.35 -1.44
N ARG A 58 -2.80 -11.95 -1.50
CA ARG A 58 -3.88 -11.47 -2.35
C ARG A 58 -4.83 -10.66 -1.50
N LEU A 59 -4.97 -9.40 -1.83
CA LEU A 59 -5.67 -8.40 -1.04
C LEU A 59 -6.79 -7.78 -1.87
N ARG A 60 -7.92 -7.53 -1.24
CA ARG A 60 -8.99 -6.70 -1.81
C ARG A 60 -8.95 -5.33 -1.14
N LEU A 61 -8.79 -4.29 -1.93
CA LEU A 61 -8.87 -2.91 -1.46
C LEU A 61 -10.33 -2.60 -1.07
N LEU A 62 -10.55 -2.19 0.16
CA LEU A 62 -11.87 -1.82 0.68
C LEU A 62 -12.04 -0.30 0.76
N GLU A 63 -10.99 0.38 1.21
CA GLU A 63 -11.04 1.82 1.48
C GLU A 63 -9.63 2.41 1.36
N ALA A 64 -9.55 3.61 0.84
CA ALA A 64 -8.35 4.45 0.93
C ALA A 64 -8.79 5.88 1.25
N MET A 65 -8.18 6.47 2.27
CA MET A 65 -8.51 7.79 2.76
C MET A 65 -7.24 8.56 3.13
N HIS A 66 -7.21 9.82 2.75
CA HIS A 66 -6.22 10.77 3.24
C HIS A 66 -6.85 12.14 3.42
N ASP A 67 -6.69 12.70 4.62
CA ASP A 67 -7.08 14.05 4.98
C ASP A 67 -6.09 14.64 6.03
N LEU A 68 -6.46 15.75 6.64
CA LEU A 68 -5.64 16.40 7.68
C LEU A 68 -5.46 15.54 8.94
N VAL A 69 -6.36 14.59 9.18
CA VAL A 69 -6.42 13.81 10.43
C VAL A 69 -5.87 12.40 10.23
N ALA A 70 -6.17 11.77 9.11
CA ALA A 70 -5.89 10.36 8.87
C ALA A 70 -5.31 10.11 7.47
N SER A 71 -4.51 9.05 7.34
CA SER A 71 -4.01 8.51 6.08
C SER A 71 -4.04 7.00 6.19
N THR A 72 -5.16 6.41 5.82
CA THR A 72 -5.40 4.98 6.04
C THR A 72 -5.82 4.27 4.77
N VAL A 73 -5.40 3.02 4.67
CA VAL A 73 -5.84 2.10 3.63
C VAL A 73 -6.34 0.82 4.31
N LYS A 74 -7.51 0.34 3.90
CA LYS A 74 -8.08 -0.91 4.39
C LYS A 74 -8.10 -1.96 3.31
N PHE A 75 -7.61 -3.14 3.66
CA PHE A 75 -7.60 -4.32 2.80
C PHE A 75 -8.28 -5.49 3.48
N GLN A 76 -8.94 -6.32 2.69
CA GLN A 76 -9.32 -7.67 3.08
C GLN A 76 -8.28 -8.65 2.55
N LEU A 77 -7.76 -9.51 3.42
CA LEU A 77 -6.89 -10.62 3.00
C LEU A 77 -7.75 -11.72 2.38
N ILE A 78 -7.51 -12.00 1.09
CA ILE A 78 -8.23 -13.04 0.34
C ILE A 78 -7.45 -14.35 0.36
N ASP A 79 -6.13 -14.27 0.16
CA ASP A 79 -5.25 -15.43 0.11
C ASP A 79 -3.83 -15.05 0.53
N ARG A 80 -3.07 -16.03 0.99
CA ARG A 80 -1.67 -15.87 1.38
C ARG A 80 -0.86 -17.12 1.11
N ARG A 81 0.37 -16.94 0.65
CA ARG A 81 1.29 -18.03 0.38
C ARG A 81 2.73 -17.61 0.71
N LEU A 82 3.50 -18.51 1.28
CA LEU A 82 4.95 -18.35 1.47
C LEU A 82 5.67 -19.31 0.53
N GLU A 83 6.56 -18.79 -0.30
CA GLU A 83 7.48 -19.55 -1.12
C GLU A 83 8.86 -19.61 -0.48
N GLY A 84 9.49 -20.78 -0.53
CA GLY A 84 10.83 -21.03 0.02
C GLY A 84 10.86 -22.36 0.77
N ASN A 85 10.91 -22.32 2.08
CA ASN A 85 10.95 -23.54 2.92
C ASN A 85 9.56 -24.17 3.06
N PRO A 86 9.35 -25.45 2.67
CA PRO A 86 8.05 -26.11 2.71
C PRO A 86 7.43 -26.16 4.11
N VAL A 87 8.24 -26.38 5.15
CA VAL A 87 7.76 -26.43 6.53
C VAL A 87 7.23 -25.05 6.98
N LYS A 88 7.99 -24.00 6.67
CA LYS A 88 7.55 -22.62 6.95
C LYS A 88 6.30 -22.27 6.16
N ALA A 89 6.15 -22.74 4.92
CA ALA A 89 4.97 -22.49 4.09
C ALA A 89 3.70 -23.07 4.71
N VAL A 90 3.76 -24.31 5.23
CA VAL A 90 2.64 -24.95 5.93
C VAL A 90 2.28 -24.20 7.22
N LEU A 91 3.28 -23.83 8.02
CA LEU A 91 3.06 -23.06 9.24
C LEU A 91 2.45 -21.69 8.95
N PHE A 92 2.92 -21.02 7.91
CA PHE A 92 2.39 -19.72 7.48
C PHE A 92 0.93 -19.82 7.02
N ALA A 93 0.58 -20.86 6.26
CA ALA A 93 -0.79 -21.10 5.82
C ALA A 93 -1.75 -21.40 6.98
N ALA A 94 -1.29 -22.11 8.01
CA ALA A 94 -2.07 -22.47 9.20
C ALA A 94 -2.15 -21.35 10.26
N MET A 95 -1.39 -20.27 10.09
CA MET A 95 -1.31 -19.18 11.07
C MET A 95 -2.60 -18.38 11.12
N PRO A 96 -3.11 -18.00 12.31
CA PRO A 96 -4.24 -17.08 12.44
C PRO A 96 -3.95 -15.72 11.80
N ASP A 97 -4.97 -15.05 11.25
CA ASP A 97 -4.80 -13.73 10.64
C ASP A 97 -4.25 -12.69 11.62
N THR A 98 -4.58 -12.80 12.91
CA THR A 98 -4.02 -11.95 13.96
C THR A 98 -2.49 -12.03 14.09
N ALA A 99 -1.90 -13.19 13.81
CA ALA A 99 -0.45 -13.37 13.85
C ALA A 99 0.24 -12.85 12.57
N LEU A 100 -0.47 -12.73 11.45
CA LEU A 100 0.08 -12.20 10.21
C LEU A 100 0.54 -10.75 10.35
N SER A 101 -0.19 -9.91 11.09
CA SER A 101 0.22 -8.53 11.39
C SER A 101 1.57 -8.47 12.10
N PHE A 102 1.83 -9.42 13.01
CA PHE A 102 3.11 -9.54 13.69
C PHE A 102 4.22 -9.95 12.72
N LEU A 103 3.93 -10.91 11.82
CA LEU A 103 4.89 -11.33 10.80
C LEU A 103 5.23 -10.21 9.81
N LEU A 104 4.25 -9.43 9.36
CA LEU A 104 4.50 -8.30 8.47
C LEU A 104 5.44 -7.27 9.10
N LYS A 105 5.40 -7.12 10.44
CA LYS A 105 6.38 -6.30 11.16
C LYS A 105 7.78 -6.91 11.12
N LEU A 106 7.92 -8.24 11.12
CA LEU A 106 9.22 -8.91 10.99
C LEU A 106 9.83 -8.77 9.58
N PHE A 107 9.03 -8.48 8.55
CA PHE A 107 9.50 -8.18 7.19
C PHE A 107 9.99 -6.73 7.03
N ALA A 108 10.36 -6.09 8.14
CA ALA A 108 10.99 -4.77 8.15
C ALA A 108 10.19 -3.65 7.46
N LEU A 109 8.87 -3.66 7.59
CA LEU A 109 8.07 -2.48 7.28
C LEU A 109 8.62 -1.30 8.08
N PRO A 110 8.69 -0.09 7.49
CA PRO A 110 9.07 1.11 8.22
C PRO A 110 8.27 1.22 9.52
N GLN A 111 8.93 1.55 10.64
CA GLN A 111 8.26 1.67 11.96
C GLN A 111 7.14 2.73 11.97
N SER A 112 7.20 3.65 11.01
CA SER A 112 6.20 4.68 10.78
C SER A 112 4.92 4.15 10.10
N ILE A 113 4.91 2.90 9.61
CA ILE A 113 3.72 2.23 9.07
C ILE A 113 3.12 1.35 10.16
N ARG A 114 1.89 1.65 10.57
CA ARG A 114 1.17 0.87 11.56
C ARG A 114 0.13 -0.02 10.87
N VAL A 115 0.14 -1.29 11.23
CA VAL A 115 -0.83 -2.27 10.72
C VAL A 115 -1.62 -2.83 11.89
N ALA A 116 -2.93 -2.71 11.80
CA ALA A 116 -3.88 -3.35 12.72
C ALA A 116 -4.83 -4.23 11.91
N ASN A 117 -5.38 -5.27 12.53
CA ASN A 117 -6.37 -6.11 11.88
C ASN A 117 -7.51 -6.51 12.82
N VAL A 118 -8.68 -6.74 12.23
CA VAL A 118 -9.84 -7.36 12.84
C VAL A 118 -10.29 -8.48 11.90
N GLY A 119 -10.02 -9.73 12.28
CA GLY A 119 -10.19 -10.86 11.38
C GLY A 119 -9.28 -10.74 10.16
N ASP A 120 -9.86 -10.89 8.97
CA ASP A 120 -9.20 -10.80 7.67
C ASP A 120 -9.10 -9.36 7.10
N ILE A 121 -9.61 -8.35 7.84
CA ILE A 121 -9.54 -6.94 7.46
C ILE A 121 -8.34 -6.29 8.13
N TYR A 122 -7.46 -5.73 7.31
CA TYR A 122 -6.25 -5.02 7.72
C TYR A 122 -6.41 -3.53 7.48
N THR A 123 -6.10 -2.74 8.49
CA THR A 123 -6.02 -1.28 8.39
C THR A 123 -4.55 -0.89 8.47
N VAL A 124 -4.07 -0.22 7.44
CA VAL A 124 -2.70 0.30 7.34
C VAL A 124 -2.76 1.80 7.54
N ASP A 125 -2.16 2.28 8.62
CA ASP A 125 -1.98 3.71 8.88
C ASP A 125 -0.63 4.15 8.29
N LEU A 126 -0.71 5.00 7.27
CA LEU A 126 0.42 5.53 6.52
C LEU A 126 0.79 6.96 6.93
N ARG A 127 0.08 7.57 7.87
CA ARG A 127 0.21 8.99 8.18
C ARG A 127 1.63 9.39 8.51
N GLU A 128 2.23 8.73 9.49
CA GLU A 128 3.58 9.03 9.93
C GLU A 128 4.62 8.82 8.81
N TRP A 129 4.47 7.74 8.03
CA TRP A 129 5.33 7.43 6.90
C TRP A 129 5.24 8.50 5.80
N ILE A 130 4.03 8.93 5.44
CA ILE A 130 3.80 9.98 4.43
C ILE A 130 4.43 11.30 4.88
N PHE A 131 4.25 11.68 6.16
CA PHE A 131 4.81 12.92 6.69
C PHE A 131 6.32 12.90 6.88
N GLN A 132 6.96 11.73 6.91
CA GLN A 132 8.42 11.56 6.88
C GLN A 132 8.98 11.47 5.46
N SER A 133 8.13 11.33 4.45
CA SER A 133 8.55 11.22 3.04
C SER A 133 8.88 12.60 2.46
N THR A 134 9.57 12.59 1.32
CA THR A 134 9.86 13.81 0.54
C THR A 134 8.60 14.54 0.06
N LEU A 135 7.44 13.87 0.06
CA LEU A 135 6.15 14.50 -0.24
C LEU A 135 5.74 15.53 0.81
N ALA A 136 6.15 15.35 2.08
CA ALA A 136 5.85 16.30 3.16
C ALA A 136 6.51 17.66 2.95
N GLU A 137 7.59 17.73 2.19
CA GLU A 137 8.32 18.96 1.88
C GLU A 137 7.74 19.71 0.68
N LYS A 138 6.94 19.03 -0.15
CA LYS A 138 6.35 19.64 -1.33
C LYS A 138 5.30 20.68 -0.95
N ARG A 139 5.36 21.82 -1.61
CA ARG A 139 4.42 22.94 -1.41
C ARG A 139 3.77 23.35 -2.72
N ILE A 140 2.49 23.72 -2.64
CA ILE A 140 1.74 24.36 -3.71
C ILE A 140 1.27 25.71 -3.16
N MET A 141 1.61 26.81 -3.82
CA MET A 141 1.23 28.18 -3.41
C MET A 141 1.58 28.49 -1.94
N GLY A 142 2.72 27.95 -1.45
CA GLY A 142 3.18 28.15 -0.06
C GLY A 142 2.60 27.17 0.97
N VAL A 143 1.53 26.43 0.64
CA VAL A 143 0.90 25.42 1.52
C VAL A 143 1.51 24.05 1.24
N ARG A 144 1.67 23.23 2.27
CA ARG A 144 2.18 21.86 2.08
C ARG A 144 1.19 21.07 1.23
N LEU A 145 1.70 20.34 0.25
CA LEU A 145 0.89 19.53 -0.68
C LEU A 145 -0.01 18.55 0.08
N LEU A 146 0.51 17.87 1.10
CA LEU A 146 -0.25 16.89 1.90
C LEU A 146 -1.41 17.53 2.68
N ASP A 147 -1.31 18.80 3.04
CA ASP A 147 -2.39 19.51 3.72
C ASP A 147 -3.54 19.89 2.76
N CYS A 148 -3.24 19.90 1.45
CA CYS A 148 -4.21 20.25 0.40
C CYS A 148 -4.87 19.03 -0.23
N ILE A 149 -4.22 17.86 -0.20
CA ILE A 149 -4.75 16.64 -0.83
C ILE A 149 -5.82 16.02 0.08
N ARG A 150 -6.92 15.62 -0.55
CA ARG A 150 -7.95 14.79 0.06
C ARG A 150 -8.16 13.56 -0.82
N ILE A 151 -7.94 12.38 -0.27
CA ILE A 151 -8.27 11.11 -0.94
C ILE A 151 -9.55 10.58 -0.29
N SER A 152 -10.54 10.33 -1.12
CA SER A 152 -11.85 9.83 -0.70
C SER A 152 -12.08 8.37 -1.09
N GLY A 153 -11.18 7.78 -1.86
CA GLY A 153 -11.27 6.39 -2.28
C GLY A 153 -10.18 6.01 -3.25
N ALA A 154 -10.08 4.72 -3.49
CA ALA A 154 -9.26 4.16 -4.55
C ALA A 154 -9.89 2.88 -5.09
N GLU A 155 -9.56 2.55 -6.33
CA GLU A 155 -10.05 1.35 -7.03
C GLU A 155 -8.87 0.67 -7.72
N VAL A 156 -8.85 -0.67 -7.68
CA VAL A 156 -7.87 -1.47 -8.40
C VAL A 156 -8.54 -2.06 -9.63
N GLU A 157 -8.07 -1.64 -10.79
CA GLU A 157 -8.41 -2.24 -12.08
C GLU A 157 -7.24 -3.08 -12.60
N ALA A 158 -7.48 -3.90 -13.61
CA ALA A 158 -6.41 -4.68 -14.22
C ALA A 158 -5.28 -3.78 -14.74
N GLY A 159 -4.08 -3.96 -14.20
CA GLY A 159 -2.88 -3.22 -14.58
C GLY A 159 -2.79 -1.78 -14.06
N ARG A 160 -3.71 -1.30 -13.19
CA ARG A 160 -3.68 0.07 -12.68
C ARG A 160 -4.39 0.26 -11.35
N LEU A 161 -3.97 1.29 -10.62
CA LEU A 161 -4.63 1.82 -9.43
C LEU A 161 -5.23 3.19 -9.78
N ILE A 162 -6.49 3.40 -9.43
CA ILE A 162 -7.18 4.68 -9.58
C ILE A 162 -7.41 5.26 -8.20
N VAL A 163 -6.88 6.44 -7.94
CA VAL A 163 -7.05 7.17 -6.67
C VAL A 163 -8.01 8.32 -6.90
N LYS A 164 -9.09 8.35 -6.17
CA LYS A 164 -10.12 9.41 -6.22
C LYS A 164 -9.85 10.42 -5.12
N GLY A 165 -9.80 11.68 -5.48
CA GLY A 165 -9.53 12.74 -4.52
C GLY A 165 -9.69 14.12 -5.12
N ARG A 166 -9.35 15.12 -4.30
CA ARG A 166 -9.35 16.53 -4.71
C ARG A 166 -8.19 17.26 -4.06
N ILE A 167 -7.85 18.38 -4.64
CA ILE A 167 -6.90 19.32 -4.05
C ILE A 167 -7.71 20.50 -3.52
N ASP A 168 -7.73 20.66 -2.20
CA ASP A 168 -8.35 21.79 -1.52
C ASP A 168 -7.26 22.84 -1.24
N VAL A 169 -7.08 23.77 -2.15
CA VAL A 169 -6.24 24.95 -1.89
C VAL A 169 -7.14 25.96 -1.18
N ALA A 170 -7.05 26.01 0.17
CA ALA A 170 -7.74 27.06 0.90
C ALA A 170 -7.17 28.41 0.46
N GLY A 171 -8.02 29.22 -0.17
CA GLY A 171 -7.73 30.60 -0.49
C GLY A 171 -7.76 31.47 0.78
#